data_188021a208ed7697b612814e72d9e5e6
#
_entry.id   188021a208ed7697b612814e72d9e5e6
#
_cell.length_a   1.000
_cell.length_b   1.000
_cell.length_c   1.000
_cell.angle_alpha   90.00
_cell.angle_beta   90.00
_cell.angle_gamma   90.00
#
_symmetry.space_group_name_H-M   'P 1'
#
loop_
_entity.id
_entity.type
_entity.pdbx_description
1 polymer ?
#
loop_
_entity_poly.entity_id
_entity_poly.type
_entity_poly.pdbx_seq_one_letter_code
_entity_poly.pdbx_strand_id
1 'polypeptide(L)'
;MLLPFREHLDFGPTPYDLLLQKEGIPIVRGNVVDDVTTLELGKWERMGVLGCYLNLSNQQRTDAYVCEIPPSSQTLPQRHVFEEIVYVAKGRGATSVWQDEKSKVTFEWGPGAIFAIPLNSTYIHFNGSGSEPIRLFVGTTCPAMINIFHNEDFIFRNPFNFRDRFHEGDEFLRYNKHVTDRYWETNLVPDVNHFPLDDFPMKGKNVKHMRYTLGDTTYGCHVSEFPPGCRSTFHRHGPGAVIIITQGEGYVVLWRDGEERQRHEFKVGTVYSPNDLMWHGHFNTGKGNMRHFAMRGDSPKYSHDRFRNPAWTMIPMADEDPAIQREYVEILKRNGVEAAVQVVED
;
A
#
# COMPACT_ATOMS: atom_id res chain seq x y z
N MET A 1 0.10 14.52 27.45
CA MET A 1 0.94 13.89 28.49
C MET A 1 0.71 12.38 28.41
N LEU A 2 1.54 11.65 27.69
CA LEU A 2 1.47 10.18 27.67
C LEU A 2 1.97 9.70 29.03
N LEU A 3 1.19 8.88 29.69
CA LEU A 3 1.53 8.35 31.01
C LEU A 3 2.84 7.55 30.92
N PRO A 4 3.81 7.77 31.82
CA PRO A 4 5.12 7.12 31.79
C PRO A 4 5.07 5.59 32.11
N PHE A 5 3.91 4.99 32.13
CA PHE A 5 3.66 3.63 32.62
C PHE A 5 4.09 2.50 31.66
N ARG A 6 4.48 2.81 30.41
CA ARG A 6 4.80 1.77 29.41
C ARG A 6 6.28 1.68 29.01
N GLU A 7 7.12 2.58 29.47
CA GLU A 7 8.53 2.63 29.03
C GLU A 7 9.43 1.53 29.62
N HIS A 8 8.93 0.72 30.58
CA HIS A 8 9.76 -0.27 31.27
C HIS A 8 9.19 -1.69 31.33
N LEU A 9 8.08 -1.96 30.62
CA LEU A 9 7.51 -3.30 30.59
C LEU A 9 7.81 -3.96 29.25
N ASP A 10 8.74 -4.90 29.25
CA ASP A 10 8.94 -5.83 28.13
C ASP A 10 7.87 -6.92 28.19
N PHE A 11 6.90 -6.82 27.28
CA PHE A 11 5.85 -7.84 27.14
C PHE A 11 6.26 -9.01 26.24
N GLY A 12 7.49 -9.02 25.76
CA GLY A 12 7.98 -10.00 24.79
C GLY A 12 7.38 -9.81 23.38
N PRO A 13 7.68 -10.72 22.45
CA PRO A 13 7.22 -10.65 21.08
C PRO A 13 5.70 -10.86 21.00
N THR A 14 5.05 -10.13 20.10
CA THR A 14 3.64 -10.34 19.78
C THR A 14 3.44 -11.67 19.02
N PRO A 15 2.22 -12.23 18.95
CA PRO A 15 1.94 -13.39 18.11
C PRO A 15 2.35 -13.20 16.64
N TYR A 16 2.25 -11.98 16.12
CA TYR A 16 2.72 -11.66 14.76
C TYR A 16 4.26 -11.69 14.68
N ASP A 17 4.98 -11.15 15.65
CA ASP A 17 6.45 -11.25 15.69
C ASP A 17 6.91 -12.70 15.71
N LEU A 18 6.21 -13.57 16.46
CA LEU A 18 6.50 -15.01 16.49
C LEU A 18 6.25 -15.67 15.13
N LEU A 19 5.18 -15.29 14.42
CA LEU A 19 4.92 -15.74 13.06
C LEU A 19 6.06 -15.33 12.12
N LEU A 20 6.47 -14.05 12.13
CA LEU A 20 7.57 -13.55 11.30
C LEU A 20 8.87 -14.33 11.54
N GLN A 21 9.19 -14.60 12.79
CA GLN A 21 10.38 -15.39 13.17
C GLN A 21 10.28 -16.83 12.65
N LYS A 22 9.11 -17.45 12.75
CA LYS A 22 8.86 -18.82 12.29
C LYS A 22 8.95 -18.95 10.76
N GLU A 23 8.47 -17.96 10.02
CA GLU A 23 8.55 -17.93 8.55
C GLU A 23 10.00 -17.88 8.05
N GLY A 24 10.92 -17.31 8.82
CA GLY A 24 12.37 -17.40 8.61
C GLY A 24 12.91 -16.67 7.38
N ILE A 25 12.12 -15.79 6.77
CA ILE A 25 12.54 -14.96 5.64
C ILE A 25 13.07 -13.60 6.13
N PRO A 26 13.82 -12.83 5.31
CA PRO A 26 14.27 -11.50 5.67
C PRO A 26 13.13 -10.58 6.10
N ILE A 27 13.41 -9.68 7.03
CA ILE A 27 12.48 -8.67 7.54
C ILE A 27 13.15 -7.32 7.44
N VAL A 28 12.64 -6.44 6.59
CA VAL A 28 13.07 -5.04 6.56
C VAL A 28 12.25 -4.25 7.57
N ARG A 29 12.93 -3.45 8.38
CA ARG A 29 12.35 -2.55 9.39
C ARG A 29 12.72 -1.11 9.09
N GLY A 30 12.01 -0.15 9.67
CA GLY A 30 12.19 1.27 9.43
C GLY A 30 11.00 1.87 8.72
N ASN A 31 11.18 2.98 8.04
CA ASN A 31 10.07 3.71 7.40
C ASN A 31 10.16 3.72 5.87
N VAL A 32 11.31 3.34 5.30
CA VAL A 32 11.57 3.46 3.86
C VAL A 32 12.31 2.23 3.34
N VAL A 33 11.96 1.80 2.14
CA VAL A 33 12.66 0.80 1.30
C VAL A 33 12.92 1.46 -0.04
N ASP A 34 14.18 1.52 -0.45
CA ASP A 34 14.59 2.26 -1.66
C ASP A 34 13.97 1.69 -2.95
N ASP A 35 13.92 0.37 -3.08
CA ASP A 35 13.39 -0.28 -4.27
C ASP A 35 12.98 -1.74 -3.98
N VAL A 36 11.68 -2.02 -4.02
CA VAL A 36 11.17 -3.39 -3.81
C VAL A 36 11.51 -4.33 -4.97
N THR A 37 11.88 -3.80 -6.13
CA THR A 37 12.22 -4.63 -7.30
C THR A 37 13.62 -5.22 -7.24
N THR A 38 14.49 -4.68 -6.37
CA THR A 38 15.88 -5.11 -6.17
C THR A 38 16.14 -5.66 -4.78
N LEU A 39 15.12 -5.68 -3.91
CA LEU A 39 15.23 -6.13 -2.53
C LEU A 39 15.73 -7.60 -2.46
N GLU A 40 16.62 -7.89 -1.50
CA GLU A 40 17.07 -9.24 -1.21
C GLU A 40 15.95 -10.07 -0.58
N LEU A 41 15.74 -11.28 -1.08
CA LEU A 41 14.66 -12.17 -0.67
C LEU A 41 15.23 -13.50 -0.16
N GLY A 42 14.55 -14.10 0.81
CA GLY A 42 14.83 -15.43 1.32
C GLY A 42 13.83 -16.47 0.81
N LYS A 43 14.20 -17.75 0.92
CA LYS A 43 13.31 -18.86 0.56
C LYS A 43 12.12 -18.91 1.54
N TRP A 44 10.93 -18.79 1.00
CA TRP A 44 9.68 -18.79 1.77
C TRP A 44 8.95 -20.12 1.63
N GLU A 45 9.19 -21.02 2.58
CA GLU A 45 8.69 -22.41 2.50
C GLU A 45 7.16 -22.48 2.41
N ARG A 46 6.42 -21.69 3.21
CA ARG A 46 4.96 -21.69 3.19
C ARG A 46 4.38 -21.26 1.84
N MET A 47 5.02 -20.29 1.19
CA MET A 47 4.57 -19.78 -0.12
C MET A 47 5.15 -20.60 -1.28
N GLY A 48 6.24 -21.36 -1.08
CA GLY A 48 6.95 -22.07 -2.13
C GLY A 48 7.73 -21.20 -3.11
N VAL A 49 8.04 -19.96 -2.73
CA VAL A 49 8.70 -18.93 -3.55
C VAL A 49 9.73 -18.17 -2.73
N LEU A 50 10.23 -17.03 -3.21
CA LEU A 50 11.10 -16.16 -2.43
C LEU A 50 10.29 -15.02 -1.79
N GLY A 51 10.68 -14.53 -0.61
CA GLY A 51 9.97 -13.46 0.05
C GLY A 51 10.80 -12.64 1.03
N CYS A 52 10.26 -11.47 1.41
CA CYS A 52 10.78 -10.59 2.44
C CYS A 52 9.62 -9.81 3.06
N TYR A 53 9.52 -9.79 4.38
CA TYR A 53 8.57 -8.94 5.07
C TYR A 53 9.06 -7.49 5.13
N LEU A 54 8.11 -6.56 4.96
CA LEU A 54 8.34 -5.13 5.11
C LEU A 54 7.60 -4.63 6.36
N ASN A 55 8.11 -5.03 7.54
CA ASN A 55 7.54 -4.61 8.82
C ASN A 55 7.91 -3.15 9.10
N LEU A 56 7.35 -2.27 8.27
CA LEU A 56 7.63 -0.85 8.29
C LEU A 56 6.77 -0.16 9.34
N SER A 57 7.38 0.79 10.04
CA SER A 57 6.67 1.63 11.00
C SER A 57 6.06 0.88 12.18
N ASN A 58 6.45 -0.37 12.41
CA ASN A 58 5.97 -1.22 13.50
C ASN A 58 4.43 -1.19 13.65
N GLN A 59 3.72 -1.27 12.54
CA GLN A 59 2.26 -1.25 12.52
C GLN A 59 1.68 -2.54 13.11
N GLN A 60 0.67 -2.41 13.96
CA GLN A 60 0.04 -3.55 14.64
C GLN A 60 -1.19 -4.09 13.91
N ARG A 61 -1.67 -3.40 12.87
CA ARG A 61 -2.89 -3.77 12.15
C ARG A 61 -2.64 -4.27 10.76
N THR A 62 -1.71 -3.63 10.08
CA THR A 62 -1.38 -3.92 8.68
C THR A 62 0.13 -4.00 8.55
N ASP A 63 0.58 -4.75 7.58
CA ASP A 63 1.98 -4.88 7.20
C ASP A 63 2.08 -5.09 5.69
N ALA A 64 3.28 -5.32 5.19
CA ALA A 64 3.48 -5.64 3.79
C ALA A 64 4.59 -6.69 3.62
N TYR A 65 4.62 -7.29 2.43
CA TYR A 65 5.71 -8.16 2.02
C TYR A 65 5.96 -8.05 0.51
N VAL A 66 7.14 -8.46 0.11
CA VAL A 66 7.46 -8.71 -1.29
C VAL A 66 7.59 -10.21 -1.50
N CYS A 67 6.95 -10.76 -2.52
CA CYS A 67 7.25 -12.12 -2.97
C CYS A 67 7.74 -12.13 -4.42
N GLU A 68 8.67 -13.04 -4.72
CA GLU A 68 9.16 -13.26 -6.06
C GLU A 68 8.85 -14.68 -6.52
N ILE A 69 8.15 -14.78 -7.65
CA ILE A 69 7.83 -16.06 -8.29
C ILE A 69 8.86 -16.28 -9.40
N PRO A 70 9.76 -17.28 -9.27
CA PRO A 70 10.75 -17.59 -10.28
C PRO A 70 10.14 -17.91 -11.65
N PRO A 71 10.92 -17.84 -12.73
CA PRO A 71 10.47 -18.26 -14.05
C PRO A 71 9.90 -19.69 -14.05
N SER A 72 8.86 -19.93 -14.85
CA SER A 72 8.18 -21.24 -15.00
C SER A 72 7.75 -21.86 -13.67
N SER A 73 7.33 -21.04 -12.69
CA SER A 73 6.98 -21.46 -11.34
C SER A 73 5.64 -20.88 -10.88
N GLN A 74 5.20 -21.30 -9.71
CA GLN A 74 3.98 -20.84 -9.07
C GLN A 74 4.12 -20.86 -7.56
N THR A 75 3.23 -20.14 -6.86
CA THR A 75 3.12 -20.29 -5.40
C THR A 75 2.49 -21.62 -5.02
N LEU A 76 2.77 -22.10 -3.81
CA LEU A 76 1.91 -23.11 -3.21
C LEU A 76 0.50 -22.55 -2.98
N PRO A 77 -0.55 -23.38 -2.96
CA PRO A 77 -1.90 -22.90 -2.63
C PRO A 77 -1.92 -22.23 -1.27
N GLN A 78 -2.43 -21.00 -1.24
CA GLN A 78 -2.60 -20.20 -0.04
C GLN A 78 -4.07 -20.06 0.32
N ARG A 79 -4.38 -20.00 1.61
CA ARG A 79 -5.71 -19.68 2.15
C ARG A 79 -5.55 -19.12 3.56
N HIS A 80 -6.24 -18.04 3.87
CA HIS A 80 -6.15 -17.39 5.19
C HIS A 80 -7.32 -16.44 5.45
N VAL A 81 -7.61 -16.19 6.73
CA VAL A 81 -8.70 -15.29 7.17
C VAL A 81 -8.25 -13.83 7.39
N PHE A 82 -7.20 -13.40 6.71
CA PHE A 82 -6.82 -11.98 6.65
C PHE A 82 -6.90 -11.48 5.20
N GLU A 83 -6.95 -10.18 5.04
CA GLU A 83 -7.09 -9.54 3.74
C GLU A 83 -5.73 -9.20 3.14
N GLU A 84 -5.63 -9.32 1.82
CA GLU A 84 -4.45 -8.95 1.05
C GLU A 84 -4.84 -8.14 -0.19
N ILE A 85 -4.05 -7.09 -0.44
CA ILE A 85 -4.07 -6.31 -1.67
C ILE A 85 -2.72 -6.46 -2.34
N VAL A 86 -2.75 -6.91 -3.59
CA VAL A 86 -1.56 -7.18 -4.40
C VAL A 86 -1.34 -6.02 -5.35
N TYR A 87 -0.11 -5.53 -5.43
CA TYR A 87 0.40 -4.67 -6.49
C TYR A 87 1.49 -5.43 -7.27
N VAL A 88 1.37 -5.45 -8.59
CA VAL A 88 2.35 -6.09 -9.47
C VAL A 88 3.49 -5.11 -9.76
N ALA A 89 4.61 -5.28 -9.08
CA ALA A 89 5.77 -4.41 -9.23
C ALA A 89 6.59 -4.74 -10.48
N LYS A 90 6.69 -6.04 -10.85
CA LYS A 90 7.44 -6.49 -12.03
C LYS A 90 6.87 -7.81 -12.57
N GLY A 91 6.91 -7.96 -13.89
CA GLY A 91 6.55 -9.20 -14.59
C GLY A 91 5.06 -9.33 -14.89
N ARG A 92 4.69 -10.39 -15.60
CA ARG A 92 3.32 -10.72 -16.00
C ARG A 92 3.00 -12.14 -15.56
N GLY A 93 1.79 -12.36 -15.09
CA GLY A 93 1.37 -13.64 -14.60
C GLY A 93 -0.14 -13.77 -14.52
N ALA A 94 -0.58 -14.77 -13.80
CA ALA A 94 -1.99 -15.02 -13.56
C ALA A 94 -2.23 -15.43 -12.10
N THR A 95 -3.47 -15.27 -11.65
CA THR A 95 -3.95 -15.77 -10.36
C THR A 95 -5.17 -16.61 -10.58
N SER A 96 -5.17 -17.82 -10.02
CA SER A 96 -6.40 -18.57 -9.81
C SER A 96 -6.86 -18.39 -8.38
N VAL A 97 -8.17 -18.12 -8.20
CA VAL A 97 -8.79 -17.93 -6.88
C VAL A 97 -10.12 -18.67 -6.81
N TRP A 98 -10.42 -19.31 -5.68
CA TRP A 98 -11.67 -20.09 -5.50
C TRP A 98 -12.01 -20.30 -4.04
N GLN A 99 -13.28 -20.47 -3.74
CA GLN A 99 -13.78 -20.97 -2.45
C GLN A 99 -14.16 -22.45 -2.52
N ASP A 100 -14.59 -22.91 -3.68
CA ASP A 100 -14.69 -24.32 -4.04
C ASP A 100 -14.23 -24.52 -5.50
N GLU A 101 -13.85 -25.73 -5.89
CA GLU A 101 -13.25 -26.00 -7.21
C GLU A 101 -14.16 -25.64 -8.40
N LYS A 102 -15.47 -25.59 -8.20
CA LYS A 102 -16.43 -25.24 -9.26
C LYS A 102 -16.51 -23.72 -9.48
N SER A 103 -16.16 -22.94 -8.47
CA SER A 103 -16.18 -21.48 -8.51
C SER A 103 -14.82 -20.85 -8.87
N LYS A 104 -13.86 -21.68 -9.33
CA LYS A 104 -12.50 -21.22 -9.66
C LYS A 104 -12.50 -20.18 -10.80
N VAL A 105 -11.90 -19.05 -10.50
CA VAL A 105 -11.66 -17.96 -11.46
C VAL A 105 -10.17 -17.82 -11.68
N THR A 106 -9.75 -17.65 -12.94
CA THR A 106 -8.36 -17.36 -13.29
C THR A 106 -8.32 -16.06 -14.10
N PHE A 107 -7.45 -15.15 -13.71
CA PHE A 107 -7.26 -13.88 -14.40
C PHE A 107 -5.78 -13.53 -14.53
N GLU A 108 -5.46 -12.84 -15.62
CA GLU A 108 -4.11 -12.39 -15.93
C GLU A 108 -3.89 -10.95 -15.47
N TRP A 109 -2.64 -10.62 -15.18
CA TRP A 109 -2.22 -9.31 -14.77
C TRP A 109 -0.79 -9.00 -15.24
N GLY A 110 -0.45 -7.71 -15.25
CA GLY A 110 0.87 -7.18 -15.62
C GLY A 110 1.34 -6.11 -14.65
N PRO A 111 2.51 -5.50 -14.91
CA PRO A 111 3.05 -4.43 -14.08
C PRO A 111 2.05 -3.28 -13.92
N GLY A 112 1.91 -2.77 -12.69
CA GLY A 112 0.95 -1.73 -12.36
C GLY A 112 -0.45 -2.24 -12.01
N ALA A 113 -0.76 -3.52 -12.18
CA ALA A 113 -2.04 -4.07 -11.76
C ALA A 113 -2.17 -4.11 -10.24
N ILE A 114 -3.40 -3.86 -9.75
CA ILE A 114 -3.79 -4.08 -8.36
C ILE A 114 -5.04 -4.94 -8.28
N PHE A 115 -5.07 -5.86 -7.33
CA PHE A 115 -6.23 -6.70 -7.04
C PHE A 115 -6.20 -7.15 -5.57
N ALA A 116 -7.32 -7.60 -5.05
CA ALA A 116 -7.39 -8.22 -3.74
C ALA A 116 -7.69 -9.70 -3.85
N ILE A 117 -7.24 -10.46 -2.86
CA ILE A 117 -7.67 -11.84 -2.68
C ILE A 117 -8.95 -11.83 -1.83
N PRO A 118 -10.08 -12.35 -2.33
CA PRO A 118 -11.30 -12.45 -1.56
C PRO A 118 -11.09 -13.26 -0.28
N LEU A 119 -11.64 -12.76 0.83
CA LEU A 119 -11.37 -13.27 2.18
C LEU A 119 -11.53 -14.79 2.27
N ASN A 120 -10.51 -15.46 2.81
CA ASN A 120 -10.43 -16.89 3.02
C ASN A 120 -10.67 -17.75 1.76
N SER A 121 -10.40 -17.20 0.58
CA SER A 121 -10.38 -17.97 -0.67
C SER A 121 -9.03 -18.65 -0.85
N THR A 122 -9.03 -19.84 -1.46
CA THR A 122 -7.77 -20.46 -1.89
C THR A 122 -7.28 -19.76 -3.15
N TYR A 123 -5.97 -19.51 -3.24
CA TYR A 123 -5.38 -18.89 -4.41
C TYR A 123 -3.99 -19.43 -4.75
N ILE A 124 -3.61 -19.30 -6.01
CA ILE A 124 -2.28 -19.60 -6.54
C ILE A 124 -1.91 -18.48 -7.53
N HIS A 125 -0.69 -17.98 -7.42
CA HIS A 125 -0.10 -17.09 -8.43
C HIS A 125 0.82 -17.89 -9.35
N PHE A 126 0.77 -17.60 -10.65
CA PHE A 126 1.52 -18.32 -11.69
C PHE A 126 2.45 -17.36 -12.43
N ASN A 127 3.68 -17.82 -12.65
CA ASN A 127 4.63 -17.21 -13.58
C ASN A 127 4.82 -18.12 -14.80
N GLY A 128 4.20 -17.74 -15.92
CA GLY A 128 4.35 -18.47 -17.19
C GLY A 128 5.57 -18.06 -18.01
N SER A 129 6.34 -17.03 -17.58
CA SER A 129 7.58 -16.64 -18.25
C SER A 129 8.66 -17.69 -18.04
N GLY A 130 9.38 -18.06 -19.10
CA GLY A 130 10.51 -18.99 -19.02
C GLY A 130 11.81 -18.33 -18.52
N SER A 131 11.90 -17.00 -18.45
CA SER A 131 13.15 -16.27 -18.17
C SER A 131 13.02 -15.18 -17.11
N GLU A 132 11.86 -14.54 -16.98
CA GLU A 132 11.69 -13.37 -16.13
C GLU A 132 10.95 -13.71 -14.83
N PRO A 133 11.48 -13.31 -13.67
CA PRO A 133 10.76 -13.44 -12.41
C PRO A 133 9.64 -12.40 -12.30
N ILE A 134 8.65 -12.71 -11.51
CA ILE A 134 7.58 -11.80 -11.12
C ILE A 134 7.87 -11.28 -9.72
N ARG A 135 7.69 -9.97 -9.47
CA ARG A 135 7.66 -9.41 -8.12
C ARG A 135 6.30 -8.81 -7.80
N LEU A 136 5.73 -9.28 -6.71
CA LEU A 136 4.49 -8.78 -6.13
C LEU A 136 4.83 -8.04 -4.83
N PHE A 137 4.27 -6.86 -4.67
CA PHE A 137 4.25 -6.11 -3.42
C PHE A 137 2.85 -6.23 -2.83
N VAL A 138 2.75 -6.75 -1.63
CA VAL A 138 1.46 -7.14 -1.03
C VAL A 138 1.29 -6.46 0.32
N GLY A 139 0.19 -5.74 0.49
CA GLY A 139 -0.26 -5.26 1.79
C GLY A 139 -1.20 -6.26 2.44
N THR A 140 -1.09 -6.44 3.74
CA THR A 140 -1.82 -7.46 4.48
C THR A 140 -2.37 -6.97 5.81
N THR A 141 -3.51 -7.50 6.24
CA THR A 141 -4.07 -7.34 7.59
C THR A 141 -3.70 -8.49 8.52
N CYS A 142 -2.75 -9.33 8.13
CA CYS A 142 -2.25 -10.46 8.91
C CYS A 142 -1.90 -10.09 10.37
N PRO A 143 -1.19 -8.97 10.66
CA PRO A 143 -0.85 -8.60 12.04
C PRO A 143 -2.07 -8.52 12.94
N ALA A 144 -3.13 -7.84 12.48
CA ALA A 144 -4.37 -7.72 13.26
C ALA A 144 -5.00 -9.09 13.56
N MET A 145 -5.10 -9.94 12.54
CA MET A 145 -5.76 -11.24 12.69
C MET A 145 -4.96 -12.19 13.58
N ILE A 146 -3.65 -12.31 13.39
CA ILE A 146 -2.78 -13.13 14.23
C ILE A 146 -2.79 -12.64 15.67
N ASN A 147 -2.70 -11.34 15.90
CA ASN A 147 -2.68 -10.74 17.23
C ASN A 147 -4.05 -10.80 17.95
N ILE A 148 -5.16 -11.01 17.23
CA ILE A 148 -6.50 -11.20 17.82
C ILE A 148 -6.74 -12.67 18.16
N PHE A 149 -6.46 -13.58 17.25
CA PHE A 149 -6.86 -14.99 17.38
C PHE A 149 -5.80 -15.85 18.06
N HIS A 150 -4.50 -15.48 18.02
CA HIS A 150 -3.37 -16.25 18.56
C HIS A 150 -3.38 -17.73 18.13
N ASN A 151 -3.93 -18.03 16.96
CA ASN A 151 -4.13 -19.40 16.49
C ASN A 151 -3.92 -19.50 14.98
N GLU A 152 -2.81 -20.11 14.57
CA GLU A 152 -2.46 -20.26 13.16
C GLU A 152 -3.39 -21.23 12.42
N ASP A 153 -3.91 -22.27 13.07
CA ASP A 153 -4.84 -23.22 12.43
C ASP A 153 -6.15 -22.52 12.07
N PHE A 154 -6.65 -21.65 12.95
CA PHE A 154 -7.82 -20.82 12.66
C PHE A 154 -7.53 -19.85 11.49
N ILE A 155 -6.34 -19.32 11.42
CA ILE A 155 -5.95 -18.33 10.39
C ILE A 155 -5.73 -19.01 9.04
N PHE A 156 -4.94 -20.09 8.97
CA PHE A 156 -4.47 -20.68 7.72
C PHE A 156 -5.23 -21.95 7.29
N ARG A 157 -6.07 -22.51 8.15
CA ARG A 157 -6.83 -23.77 7.89
C ARG A 157 -8.32 -23.65 8.12
N ASN A 158 -8.83 -22.41 8.22
CA ASN A 158 -10.26 -22.17 8.43
C ASN A 158 -11.07 -22.64 7.22
N PRO A 159 -12.05 -23.56 7.39
CA PRO A 159 -12.82 -24.09 6.27
C PRO A 159 -13.96 -23.18 5.80
N PHE A 160 -14.25 -22.09 6.51
CA PHE A 160 -15.41 -21.24 6.23
C PHE A 160 -15.27 -20.50 4.89
N ASN A 161 -16.28 -20.53 4.06
CA ASN A 161 -16.36 -19.80 2.79
C ASN A 161 -17.19 -18.53 2.95
N PHE A 162 -16.58 -17.36 2.73
CA PHE A 162 -17.26 -16.07 2.75
C PHE A 162 -17.91 -15.79 1.38
N ARG A 163 -18.97 -16.55 1.05
CA ARG A 163 -19.62 -16.52 -0.27
C ARG A 163 -20.13 -15.15 -0.67
N ASP A 164 -20.64 -14.39 0.29
CA ASP A 164 -21.16 -13.04 0.07
C ASP A 164 -20.06 -12.02 -0.31
N ARG A 165 -18.80 -12.41 -0.17
CA ARG A 165 -17.62 -11.59 -0.49
C ARG A 165 -16.82 -12.13 -1.69
N PHE A 166 -17.40 -13.05 -2.46
CA PHE A 166 -16.74 -13.67 -3.60
C PHE A 166 -17.62 -13.59 -4.84
N HIS A 167 -17.15 -12.87 -5.87
CA HIS A 167 -17.80 -12.86 -7.17
C HIS A 167 -17.33 -14.07 -7.99
N GLU A 168 -18.27 -14.91 -8.42
CA GLU A 168 -17.96 -16.15 -9.11
C GLU A 168 -17.93 -15.97 -10.64
N GLY A 169 -17.11 -16.79 -11.33
CA GLY A 169 -17.07 -16.86 -12.78
C GLY A 169 -16.81 -15.52 -13.46
N ASP A 170 -17.55 -15.23 -14.49
CA ASP A 170 -17.43 -13.98 -15.29
C ASP A 170 -17.71 -12.73 -14.49
N GLU A 171 -18.47 -12.80 -13.39
CA GLU A 171 -18.78 -11.67 -12.55
C GLU A 171 -17.52 -11.11 -11.87
N PHE A 172 -16.53 -11.94 -11.60
CA PHE A 172 -15.29 -11.52 -10.97
C PHE A 172 -14.60 -10.38 -11.75
N LEU A 173 -14.45 -10.51 -13.06
CA LEU A 173 -13.84 -9.48 -13.91
C LEU A 173 -14.81 -8.38 -14.34
N ARG A 174 -16.13 -8.65 -14.33
CA ARG A 174 -17.15 -7.66 -14.66
C ARG A 174 -17.51 -6.74 -13.51
N TYR A 175 -17.19 -7.13 -12.27
CA TYR A 175 -17.43 -6.29 -11.11
C TYR A 175 -16.52 -5.06 -11.14
N ASN A 176 -17.05 -3.98 -11.67
CA ASN A 176 -16.34 -2.72 -11.86
C ASN A 176 -17.34 -1.57 -11.83
N LYS A 177 -17.41 -0.88 -10.68
CA LYS A 177 -18.43 0.13 -10.41
C LYS A 177 -17.81 1.44 -9.96
N HIS A 178 -18.00 2.51 -10.74
CA HIS A 178 -17.80 3.86 -10.27
C HIS A 178 -18.97 4.23 -9.34
N VAL A 179 -18.70 4.36 -8.05
CA VAL A 179 -19.75 4.55 -7.04
C VAL A 179 -20.06 6.03 -6.86
N THR A 180 -19.04 6.86 -6.76
CA THR A 180 -19.12 8.31 -6.62
C THR A 180 -17.75 8.91 -6.95
N ASP A 181 -17.64 10.25 -6.94
CA ASP A 181 -16.37 10.94 -7.15
C ASP A 181 -15.26 10.34 -6.30
N ARG A 182 -14.13 10.04 -6.93
CA ARG A 182 -12.94 9.47 -6.30
C ARG A 182 -13.15 8.14 -5.59
N TYR A 183 -14.15 7.35 -6.01
CA TYR A 183 -14.40 6.05 -5.40
C TYR A 183 -14.91 5.00 -6.40
N TRP A 184 -14.19 3.87 -6.46
CA TRP A 184 -14.49 2.69 -7.25
C TRP A 184 -14.57 1.43 -6.40
N GLU A 185 -15.49 0.53 -6.76
CA GLU A 185 -15.53 -0.86 -6.31
C GLU A 185 -15.18 -1.77 -7.49
N THR A 186 -14.18 -2.63 -7.33
CA THR A 186 -13.72 -3.54 -8.39
C THR A 186 -12.91 -4.70 -7.80
N ASN A 187 -12.74 -5.78 -8.55
CA ASN A 187 -11.84 -6.86 -8.15
C ASN A 187 -10.42 -6.68 -8.71
N LEU A 188 -10.28 -5.98 -9.83
CA LEU A 188 -9.02 -5.78 -10.52
C LEU A 188 -8.95 -4.41 -11.17
N VAL A 189 -7.87 -3.67 -10.96
CA VAL A 189 -7.46 -2.54 -11.78
C VAL A 189 -6.26 -3.00 -12.60
N PRO A 190 -6.35 -3.03 -13.93
CA PRO A 190 -5.30 -3.58 -14.78
C PRO A 190 -3.97 -2.80 -14.73
N ASP A 191 -4.03 -1.49 -14.53
CA ASP A 191 -2.84 -0.63 -14.41
C ASP A 191 -3.19 0.68 -13.70
N VAL A 192 -2.65 0.89 -12.52
CA VAL A 192 -2.87 2.12 -11.73
C VAL A 192 -2.24 3.35 -12.37
N ASN A 193 -1.25 3.20 -13.26
CA ASN A 193 -0.59 4.33 -13.91
C ASN A 193 -1.42 4.91 -15.05
N HIS A 194 -2.37 4.14 -15.59
CA HIS A 194 -3.27 4.56 -16.67
C HIS A 194 -4.74 4.68 -16.24
N PHE A 195 -5.06 4.29 -15.00
CA PHE A 195 -6.42 4.44 -14.49
C PHE A 195 -6.80 5.92 -14.33
N PRO A 196 -8.01 6.33 -14.76
CA PRO A 196 -8.48 7.71 -14.61
C PRO A 196 -8.64 8.08 -13.14
N LEU A 197 -8.22 9.29 -12.78
CA LEU A 197 -8.32 9.84 -11.43
C LEU A 197 -9.10 11.14 -11.47
N ASP A 198 -9.86 11.41 -10.42
CA ASP A 198 -10.63 12.63 -10.24
C ASP A 198 -9.82 13.70 -9.50
N ASP A 199 -10.17 14.97 -9.70
CA ASP A 199 -9.51 16.09 -9.02
C ASP A 199 -9.72 16.05 -7.51
N PHE A 200 -8.65 16.34 -6.76
CA PHE A 200 -8.69 16.41 -5.30
C PHE A 200 -7.94 17.63 -4.74
N PRO A 201 -8.49 18.83 -4.93
CA PRO A 201 -7.82 20.09 -4.58
C PRO A 201 -7.52 20.24 -3.08
N MET A 202 -8.27 19.56 -2.21
CA MET A 202 -7.99 19.55 -0.76
C MET A 202 -6.62 18.95 -0.42
N LYS A 203 -6.10 18.03 -1.23
CA LYS A 203 -4.78 17.40 -1.02
C LYS A 203 -3.64 18.24 -1.58
N GLY A 204 -3.94 19.16 -2.48
CA GLY A 204 -2.98 20.04 -3.14
C GLY A 204 -3.48 20.54 -4.49
N LYS A 205 -2.85 21.57 -5.03
CA LYS A 205 -3.20 22.13 -6.34
C LYS A 205 -2.98 21.09 -7.45
N ASN A 206 -3.97 20.89 -8.30
CA ASN A 206 -3.96 19.95 -9.42
C ASN A 206 -3.72 18.47 -9.04
N VAL A 207 -3.82 18.13 -7.76
CA VAL A 207 -3.70 16.74 -7.29
C VAL A 207 -4.94 15.96 -7.68
N LYS A 208 -4.73 14.75 -8.20
CA LYS A 208 -5.79 13.80 -8.51
C LYS A 208 -5.75 12.60 -7.59
N HIS A 209 -6.89 11.95 -7.43
CA HIS A 209 -7.04 10.87 -6.45
C HIS A 209 -8.14 9.90 -6.85
N MET A 210 -7.97 8.62 -6.50
CA MET A 210 -9.00 7.60 -6.59
C MET A 210 -8.83 6.61 -5.45
N ARG A 211 -9.92 6.32 -4.74
CA ARG A 211 -9.99 5.27 -3.72
C ARG A 211 -10.64 4.03 -4.31
N TYR A 212 -10.23 2.88 -3.79
CA TYR A 212 -10.80 1.61 -4.22
C TYR A 212 -11.25 0.77 -3.03
N THR A 213 -12.34 0.03 -3.21
CA THR A 213 -12.61 -1.21 -2.49
C THR A 213 -12.35 -2.34 -3.49
N LEU A 214 -11.29 -3.11 -3.25
CA LEU A 214 -10.90 -4.25 -4.08
C LEU A 214 -11.42 -5.54 -3.45
N GLY A 215 -12.08 -6.41 -4.22
CA GLY A 215 -12.53 -7.72 -3.75
C GLY A 215 -13.41 -7.66 -2.50
N ASP A 216 -14.17 -6.59 -2.31
CA ASP A 216 -14.99 -6.34 -1.14
C ASP A 216 -14.23 -6.37 0.20
N THR A 217 -12.94 -5.96 0.18
CA THR A 217 -12.11 -5.92 1.39
C THR A 217 -12.42 -4.71 2.25
N THR A 218 -12.25 -4.87 3.56
CA THR A 218 -12.22 -3.77 4.53
C THR A 218 -10.91 -2.99 4.43
N TYR A 219 -9.82 -3.68 4.07
CA TYR A 219 -8.53 -3.03 3.83
C TYR A 219 -8.63 -2.12 2.63
N GLY A 220 -8.41 -0.82 2.83
CA GLY A 220 -8.58 0.20 1.81
C GLY A 220 -7.30 0.50 1.04
N CYS A 221 -7.48 1.04 -0.18
CA CYS A 221 -6.35 1.55 -0.94
C CYS A 221 -6.74 2.75 -1.82
N HIS A 222 -5.73 3.46 -2.29
CA HIS A 222 -5.93 4.58 -3.20
C HIS A 222 -4.71 4.85 -4.08
N VAL A 223 -4.95 5.55 -5.18
CA VAL A 223 -3.92 6.14 -6.02
C VAL A 223 -4.03 7.66 -5.94
N SER A 224 -2.89 8.34 -5.85
CA SER A 224 -2.83 9.80 -6.00
C SER A 224 -1.81 10.17 -7.07
N GLU A 225 -2.11 11.21 -7.82
CA GLU A 225 -1.24 11.79 -8.85
C GLU A 225 -0.92 13.23 -8.54
N PHE A 226 0.33 13.58 -8.70
CA PHE A 226 0.88 14.92 -8.53
C PHE A 226 1.57 15.32 -9.82
N PRO A 227 1.03 16.30 -10.56
CA PRO A 227 1.70 16.84 -11.75
C PRO A 227 3.08 17.46 -11.42
N PRO A 228 3.92 17.75 -12.43
CA PRO A 228 5.19 18.45 -12.23
C PRO A 228 5.04 19.73 -11.41
N GLY A 229 5.93 19.94 -10.47
CA GLY A 229 5.91 21.12 -9.59
C GLY A 229 4.78 21.17 -8.56
N CYS A 230 4.00 20.09 -8.44
CA CYS A 230 2.95 19.96 -7.45
C CYS A 230 3.40 19.13 -6.24
N ARG A 231 2.80 19.41 -5.09
CA ARG A 231 3.01 18.70 -3.84
C ARG A 231 1.70 18.54 -3.05
N SER A 232 1.67 17.66 -2.10
CA SER A 232 0.57 17.64 -1.13
C SER A 232 0.76 18.68 -0.04
N THR A 233 -0.33 19.10 0.60
CA THR A 233 -0.31 19.65 1.95
C THR A 233 0.24 18.60 2.91
N PHE A 234 0.89 19.03 3.99
CA PHE A 234 1.21 18.14 5.08
C PHE A 234 -0.05 17.68 5.77
N HIS A 235 -0.13 16.38 5.98
CA HIS A 235 -1.28 15.75 6.64
C HIS A 235 -0.84 14.55 7.47
N ARG A 236 -1.72 14.15 8.36
CA ARG A 236 -1.56 12.93 9.14
C ARG A 236 -2.89 12.22 9.30
N HIS A 237 -2.85 10.94 9.46
CA HIS A 237 -4.01 10.11 9.70
C HIS A 237 -3.62 8.81 10.43
N GLY A 238 -4.57 8.19 11.07
CA GLY A 238 -4.49 6.81 11.56
C GLY A 238 -5.49 5.95 10.79
N PRO A 239 -5.28 4.64 10.71
CA PRO A 239 -4.02 3.93 10.89
C PRO A 239 -3.00 4.31 9.83
N GLY A 240 -1.72 3.95 10.04
CA GLY A 240 -0.64 4.21 9.09
C GLY A 240 -0.91 3.66 7.68
N ALA A 241 -0.06 4.00 6.75
CA ALA A 241 -0.15 3.55 5.37
C ALA A 241 1.15 2.90 4.91
N VAL A 242 1.05 1.98 3.95
CA VAL A 242 2.19 1.49 3.17
C VAL A 242 2.02 1.99 1.75
N ILE A 243 3.00 2.75 1.26
CA ILE A 243 2.89 3.53 0.03
C ILE A 243 4.03 3.15 -0.90
N ILE A 244 3.71 2.77 -2.14
CA ILE A 244 4.69 2.53 -3.20
C ILE A 244 4.59 3.60 -4.28
N ILE A 245 5.75 4.09 -4.75
CA ILE A 245 5.82 4.97 -5.91
C ILE A 245 5.70 4.13 -7.18
N THR A 246 4.68 4.42 -7.97
CA THR A 246 4.38 3.68 -9.21
C THR A 246 4.80 4.44 -10.46
N GLN A 247 4.99 5.75 -10.36
CA GLN A 247 5.45 6.61 -11.46
C GLN A 247 6.14 7.87 -10.91
N GLY A 248 7.15 8.36 -11.62
CA GLY A 248 7.83 9.62 -11.32
C GLY A 248 8.86 9.52 -10.22
N GLU A 249 9.31 10.68 -9.74
CA GLU A 249 10.37 10.86 -8.76
C GLU A 249 10.12 12.09 -7.89
N GLY A 250 10.73 12.13 -6.72
CA GLY A 250 10.59 13.24 -5.80
C GLY A 250 11.04 12.87 -4.39
N TYR A 251 10.40 13.42 -3.38
CA TYR A 251 10.69 13.09 -2.00
C TYR A 251 9.45 13.13 -1.12
N VAL A 252 9.52 12.43 0.00
CA VAL A 252 8.56 12.50 1.10
C VAL A 252 9.25 13.15 2.31
N VAL A 253 8.50 13.96 3.06
CA VAL A 253 8.93 14.45 4.37
C VAL A 253 8.06 13.78 5.43
N LEU A 254 8.70 13.20 6.44
CA LEU A 254 8.07 12.46 7.53
C LEU A 254 8.53 13.02 8.89
N TRP A 255 7.63 13.21 9.86
CA TRP A 255 8.00 13.54 11.24
C TRP A 255 6.85 13.32 12.22
N ARG A 256 7.16 13.25 13.49
CA ARG A 256 6.18 13.29 14.59
C ARG A 256 6.25 14.61 15.32
N ASP A 257 5.19 14.97 16.04
CA ASP A 257 5.20 16.17 16.88
C ASP A 257 6.40 16.14 17.83
N GLY A 258 7.24 17.17 17.77
CA GLY A 258 8.47 17.30 18.58
C GLY A 258 9.72 16.63 18.00
N GLU A 259 9.63 15.96 16.87
CA GLU A 259 10.77 15.37 16.16
C GLU A 259 11.22 16.25 14.99
N GLU A 260 12.47 16.06 14.57
CA GLU A 260 12.98 16.68 13.34
C GLU A 260 12.31 16.08 12.10
N ARG A 261 12.10 16.90 11.08
CA ARG A 261 11.58 16.46 9.79
C ARG A 261 12.62 15.62 9.07
N GLN A 262 12.24 14.44 8.64
CA GLN A 262 13.08 13.52 7.87
C GLN A 262 12.64 13.57 6.41
N ARG A 263 13.57 13.87 5.52
CA ARG A 263 13.36 13.85 4.08
C ARG A 263 13.95 12.58 3.48
N HIS A 264 13.16 11.90 2.66
CA HIS A 264 13.55 10.70 1.92
C HIS A 264 13.24 10.88 0.44
N GLU A 265 14.26 10.79 -0.41
CA GLU A 265 14.08 10.76 -1.86
C GLU A 265 13.36 9.47 -2.26
N PHE A 266 12.56 9.55 -3.33
CA PHE A 266 11.89 8.40 -3.87
C PHE A 266 11.92 8.38 -5.40
N LYS A 267 11.83 7.19 -5.96
CA LYS A 267 11.66 6.85 -7.37
C LYS A 267 10.67 5.70 -7.50
N VAL A 268 10.37 5.29 -8.74
CA VAL A 268 9.54 4.09 -8.98
C VAL A 268 10.13 2.87 -8.25
N GLY A 269 9.28 2.15 -7.51
CA GLY A 269 9.66 1.01 -6.69
C GLY A 269 10.01 1.35 -5.24
N THR A 270 10.21 2.63 -4.89
CA THR A 270 10.39 3.04 -3.49
C THR A 270 9.10 2.84 -2.71
N VAL A 271 9.24 2.23 -1.52
CA VAL A 271 8.15 2.06 -0.55
C VAL A 271 8.46 2.86 0.70
N TYR A 272 7.48 3.55 1.24
CA TYR A 272 7.58 4.20 2.55
C TYR A 272 6.28 4.06 3.33
N SER A 273 6.40 4.15 4.64
CA SER A 273 5.27 3.96 5.54
C SER A 273 5.28 5.04 6.62
N PRO A 274 4.40 6.06 6.52
CA PRO A 274 4.14 6.92 7.66
C PRO A 274 3.40 6.14 8.73
N ASN A 275 3.91 6.22 9.98
CA ASN A 275 3.26 5.64 11.15
C ASN A 275 1.91 6.30 11.42
N ASP A 276 1.15 5.68 12.34
CA ASP A 276 -0.05 6.30 12.90
C ASP A 276 0.24 7.73 13.36
N LEU A 277 -0.57 8.68 12.84
CA LEU A 277 -0.49 10.10 13.16
C LEU A 277 0.87 10.77 12.85
N MET A 278 1.73 10.14 12.07
CA MET A 278 2.95 10.77 11.56
C MET A 278 2.60 11.78 10.47
N TRP A 279 3.09 13.01 10.62
CA TRP A 279 2.98 14.01 9.59
C TRP A 279 3.75 13.59 8.35
N HIS A 280 3.15 13.80 7.18
CA HIS A 280 3.80 13.51 5.91
C HIS A 280 3.31 14.42 4.78
N GLY A 281 4.20 14.63 3.81
CA GLY A 281 3.91 15.38 2.59
C GLY A 281 4.72 14.83 1.42
N HIS A 282 4.10 14.80 0.25
CA HIS A 282 4.65 14.23 -0.98
C HIS A 282 5.00 15.34 -1.97
N PHE A 283 6.20 15.32 -2.51
CA PHE A 283 6.75 16.39 -3.36
C PHE A 283 7.21 15.79 -4.69
N ASN A 284 6.57 16.16 -5.79
CA ASN A 284 7.01 15.78 -7.12
C ASN A 284 8.10 16.75 -7.60
N THR A 285 9.31 16.26 -7.80
CA THR A 285 10.44 17.05 -8.30
C THR A 285 10.83 16.71 -9.74
N GLY A 286 10.14 15.74 -10.33
CA GLY A 286 10.37 15.28 -11.70
C GLY A 286 9.62 16.09 -12.75
N LYS A 287 10.01 15.90 -14.02
CA LYS A 287 9.38 16.55 -15.19
C LYS A 287 8.07 15.87 -15.63
N GLY A 288 7.77 14.70 -15.10
CA GLY A 288 6.54 13.94 -15.34
C GLY A 288 5.61 13.90 -14.13
N ASN A 289 4.42 13.34 -14.32
CA ASN A 289 3.53 13.07 -13.21
C ASN A 289 4.17 12.07 -12.25
N MET A 290 4.00 12.30 -10.96
CA MET A 290 4.31 11.35 -9.91
C MET A 290 3.01 10.67 -9.46
N ARG A 291 2.99 9.34 -9.46
CA ARG A 291 1.90 8.56 -8.86
C ARG A 291 2.40 7.69 -7.73
N HIS A 292 1.59 7.59 -6.71
CA HIS A 292 1.77 6.58 -5.68
C HIS A 292 0.50 5.75 -5.48
N PHE A 293 0.68 4.48 -5.16
CA PHE A 293 -0.35 3.57 -4.68
C PHE A 293 -0.17 3.37 -3.18
N ALA A 294 -1.22 3.60 -2.42
CA ALA A 294 -1.21 3.49 -0.96
C ALA A 294 -2.24 2.47 -0.49
N MET A 295 -1.83 1.58 0.41
CA MET A 295 -2.69 0.66 1.14
C MET A 295 -2.77 1.12 2.59
N ARG A 296 -3.97 1.34 3.08
CA ARG A 296 -4.19 1.87 4.44
C ARG A 296 -5.59 1.59 4.95
N GLY A 297 -5.71 1.47 6.26
CA GLY A 297 -6.94 1.61 7.01
C GLY A 297 -8.18 0.99 6.35
N ASP A 298 -9.31 1.63 6.57
CA ASP A 298 -10.59 1.10 6.09
C ASP A 298 -10.90 1.58 4.67
N SER A 299 -11.44 0.68 3.84
CA SER A 299 -11.98 1.06 2.53
C SER A 299 -13.17 2.04 2.69
N PRO A 300 -13.47 2.85 1.67
CA PRO A 300 -14.57 3.81 1.76
C PRO A 300 -15.93 3.18 2.11
N LYS A 301 -16.16 1.95 1.70
CA LYS A 301 -17.38 1.18 1.96
C LYS A 301 -17.59 0.90 3.45
N TYR A 302 -16.50 0.63 4.16
CA TYR A 302 -16.51 0.20 5.57
C TYR A 302 -15.95 1.25 6.53
N SER A 303 -15.56 2.43 6.00
CA SER A 303 -14.97 3.50 6.80
C SER A 303 -16.04 4.36 7.47
N HIS A 304 -15.82 4.65 8.75
CA HIS A 304 -16.58 5.68 9.48
C HIS A 304 -15.99 7.09 9.31
N ASP A 305 -15.05 7.28 8.40
CA ASP A 305 -14.34 8.56 8.15
C ASP A 305 -15.24 9.71 7.68
N ARG A 306 -16.53 9.45 7.40
CA ARG A 306 -17.52 10.50 7.05
C ARG A 306 -17.60 11.63 8.08
N PHE A 307 -17.14 11.39 9.29
CA PHE A 307 -17.21 12.32 10.41
C PHE A 307 -15.88 12.94 10.81
N ARG A 308 -14.77 12.59 10.15
CA ARG A 308 -13.48 13.24 10.40
C ARG A 308 -13.48 14.65 9.82
N ASN A 309 -13.20 15.63 10.67
CA ASN A 309 -12.92 16.98 10.21
C ASN A 309 -11.52 17.02 9.58
N PRO A 310 -11.38 17.22 8.24
CA PRO A 310 -10.08 17.25 7.59
C PRO A 310 -9.12 18.29 8.16
N ALA A 311 -9.64 19.38 8.71
CA ALA A 311 -8.86 20.45 9.30
C ALA A 311 -7.97 20.02 10.48
N TRP A 312 -8.28 18.91 11.13
CA TRP A 312 -7.49 18.42 12.26
C TRP A 312 -6.32 17.55 11.83
N THR A 313 -6.30 17.14 10.58
CA THR A 313 -5.32 16.20 10.02
C THR A 313 -4.46 16.82 8.93
N MET A 314 -4.60 18.13 8.68
CA MET A 314 -3.86 18.85 7.63
C MET A 314 -3.31 20.16 8.17
N ILE A 315 -2.12 20.51 7.73
CA ILE A 315 -1.54 21.85 7.92
C ILE A 315 -1.85 22.65 6.65
N PRO A 316 -2.63 23.73 6.73
CA PRO A 316 -2.81 24.62 5.58
C PRO A 316 -1.46 25.09 5.04
N MET A 317 -1.29 25.19 3.73
CA MET A 317 0.00 25.60 3.12
C MET A 317 0.46 27.00 3.61
N ALA A 318 -0.48 27.87 3.96
CA ALA A 318 -0.18 29.19 4.51
C ALA A 318 0.41 29.14 5.94
N ASP A 319 0.17 28.06 6.67
CA ASP A 319 0.63 27.86 8.04
C ASP A 319 1.90 26.96 8.09
N GLU A 320 2.36 26.49 6.93
CA GLU A 320 3.61 25.73 6.83
C GLU A 320 4.83 26.63 6.95
N ASP A 321 5.93 26.08 7.44
CA ASP A 321 7.21 26.76 7.47
C ASP A 321 7.64 27.20 6.06
N PRO A 322 7.80 28.52 5.79
CA PRO A 322 8.15 29.03 4.46
C PRO A 322 9.47 28.44 3.91
N ALA A 323 10.38 27.99 4.80
CA ALA A 323 11.64 27.39 4.38
C ALA A 323 11.42 26.11 3.54
N ILE A 324 10.39 25.32 3.84
CA ILE A 324 10.05 24.11 3.08
C ILE A 324 9.68 24.47 1.64
N GLN A 325 8.88 25.49 1.47
CA GLN A 325 8.45 25.94 0.15
C GLN A 325 9.62 26.53 -0.64
N ARG A 326 10.47 27.34 -0.02
CA ARG A 326 11.69 27.86 -0.65
C ARG A 326 12.60 26.73 -1.10
N GLU A 327 12.88 25.76 -0.24
CA GLU A 327 13.68 24.59 -0.57
C GLU A 327 13.08 23.80 -1.77
N TYR A 328 11.78 23.57 -1.75
CA TYR A 328 11.09 22.87 -2.85
C TYR A 328 11.24 23.62 -4.18
N VAL A 329 11.00 24.94 -4.19
CA VAL A 329 11.12 25.77 -5.39
C VAL A 329 12.56 25.76 -5.93
N GLU A 330 13.57 25.81 -5.05
CA GLU A 330 14.99 25.71 -5.46
C GLU A 330 15.32 24.36 -6.10
N ILE A 331 14.77 23.27 -5.58
CA ILE A 331 14.94 21.94 -6.15
C ILE A 331 14.30 21.88 -7.54
N LEU A 332 13.06 22.36 -7.68
CA LEU A 332 12.36 22.41 -8.96
C LEU A 332 13.16 23.22 -10.00
N LYS A 333 13.67 24.37 -9.60
CA LYS A 333 14.50 25.21 -10.48
C LYS A 333 15.76 24.48 -10.96
N ARG A 334 16.45 23.77 -10.05
CA ARG A 334 17.63 22.93 -10.42
C ARG A 334 17.27 21.82 -11.40
N ASN A 335 16.08 21.25 -11.28
CA ASN A 335 15.58 20.16 -12.13
C ASN A 335 14.97 20.68 -13.45
N GLY A 336 14.86 22.03 -13.63
CA GLY A 336 14.21 22.64 -14.79
C GLY A 336 12.70 22.37 -14.83
N VAL A 337 12.06 22.37 -13.66
CA VAL A 337 10.62 22.19 -13.47
C VAL A 337 10.04 23.50 -12.94
N GLU A 338 8.93 23.95 -13.51
CA GLU A 338 8.20 25.13 -13.02
C GLU A 338 7.39 24.79 -11.76
N ALA A 339 7.46 25.66 -10.77
CA ALA A 339 6.68 25.49 -9.55
C ALA A 339 5.19 25.79 -9.82
N ALA A 340 4.33 24.83 -9.59
CA ALA A 340 2.88 24.99 -9.69
C ALA A 340 2.25 25.60 -8.42
N VAL A 341 3.03 25.72 -7.33
CA VAL A 341 2.64 26.36 -6.07
C VAL A 341 2.99 27.84 -6.09
N GLN A 342 2.12 28.69 -5.51
CA GLN A 342 2.46 30.12 -5.35
C GLN A 342 3.63 30.24 -4.37
N VAL A 343 4.67 30.95 -4.80
CA VAL A 343 5.76 31.35 -3.91
C VAL A 343 5.19 32.45 -3.01
N VAL A 344 5.20 32.24 -1.71
CA VAL A 344 4.95 33.33 -0.75
C VAL A 344 6.22 34.18 -0.79
N GLU A 345 6.15 35.35 -1.47
CA GLU A 345 7.17 36.38 -1.37
C GLU A 345 7.03 37.03 0.01
N ASP A 346 8.16 37.27 0.68
CA ASP A 346 8.23 37.92 2.01
C ASP A 346 7.68 39.33 1.97
#